data_817a77fe920e2842e1e845c393d0c3ff
#
_entry.id   817a77fe920e2842e1e845c393d0c3ff
#
_cell.length_a   1.000
_cell.length_b   1.000
_cell.length_c   1.000
_cell.angle_alpha   90.00
_cell.angle_beta   90.00
_cell.angle_gamma   90.00
#
_symmetry.space_group_name_H-M   'P 1'
#
loop_
_entity.id
_entity.type
_entity.pdbx_description
1 polymer ?
#
loop_
_entity_poly.entity_id
_entity_poly.type
_entity_poly.pdbx_seq_one_letter_code
_entity_poly.pdbx_strand_id
1 'polypeptide(L)'
;MWLIVFLVPFSLESVRPPAPREFDQRKRDKVIKQGKQWDRGLTAGATLAKAGKKVLVLEQHDQAGGCCHTYIEKGFEFDVGLHYIGQVHENSLLRIAFDQISEGQLEFQELNQHFDTIQIGLGDGKREYTIFSGKTEMKAHLMKQFPNDAEAVETFFKIMKICAKKTHYLATLKLIPRWISLLLLKSGLADLVSPVFKLSGTCATEFVNTLTSNKDLQVIFAYLFYGVPPKDSSILINALLVHHYKRGAYYIKGGASEIPFHIIRTIQKHGGNCLVRAPVTQILVNDKNTAYGVKVRKGQEEFEIRAPVVVSNCGIFTTFQKLLPREISGQTEMKERLNMMKHGRGSLLVFSGFDGTQEELGLDRTLFKSNLLHVMENFFALSKEEAPDNIPMMFITMPSAKDPESKIRHPGKSCMTILTMVKYEWFEEWKDAAVRKRGDEYYNYKMRFANNLFEWACKLFPKIKDKLVFQDVATPLTNCHYLGAQRGAMYSAEHNLDRFHAEAVARNRCNTPVKNLFISGQDVFSCGIAGALHGGLLCASTVLDHIVYIDLLLLKKKLKRRKVRELAKLEKKKLQ
;
A
#
# COMPACT_ATOMS: atom_id res chain seq x y z
N MET A 1 -35.91 -12.31 -16.80
CA MET A 1 -35.86 -12.76 -15.38
C MET A 1 -35.49 -11.54 -14.53
N TRP A 2 -36.44 -10.99 -13.81
CA TRP A 2 -36.35 -9.73 -13.06
C TRP A 2 -35.41 -9.92 -11.86
N LEU A 3 -34.30 -9.16 -11.80
CA LEU A 3 -33.45 -9.09 -10.62
C LEU A 3 -34.12 -8.15 -9.63
N ILE A 4 -34.96 -8.69 -8.76
CA ILE A 4 -35.46 -7.96 -7.60
C ILE A 4 -34.30 -7.88 -6.61
N VAL A 5 -33.68 -6.71 -6.50
CA VAL A 5 -32.72 -6.41 -5.43
C VAL A 5 -33.56 -6.20 -4.17
N PHE A 6 -33.76 -7.24 -3.38
CA PHE A 6 -34.15 -7.06 -2.01
C PHE A 6 -33.00 -6.34 -1.30
N LEU A 7 -33.25 -5.12 -0.88
CA LEU A 7 -32.45 -4.41 0.11
C LEU A 7 -32.54 -5.18 1.44
N VAL A 8 -31.82 -6.28 1.55
CA VAL A 8 -31.52 -6.85 2.85
C VAL A 8 -30.48 -5.89 3.44
N PRO A 9 -30.76 -5.22 4.57
CA PRO A 9 -29.76 -4.38 5.19
C PRO A 9 -28.53 -5.25 5.46
N PHE A 10 -27.39 -4.83 4.94
CA PHE A 10 -26.10 -5.49 5.16
C PHE A 10 -25.79 -5.39 6.65
N SER A 11 -26.23 -6.38 7.44
CA SER A 11 -25.87 -6.46 8.84
C SER A 11 -24.44 -6.97 8.92
N LEU A 12 -23.50 -6.05 9.13
CA LEU A 12 -22.18 -6.43 9.61
C LEU A 12 -22.40 -7.13 10.96
N GLU A 13 -22.32 -8.46 10.95
CA GLU A 13 -22.41 -9.24 12.16
C GLU A 13 -21.27 -8.85 13.11
N SER A 14 -21.53 -8.91 14.39
CA SER A 14 -20.51 -8.68 15.41
C SER A 14 -19.34 -9.62 15.15
N VAL A 15 -18.14 -9.05 15.02
CA VAL A 15 -16.90 -9.84 14.94
C VAL A 15 -16.88 -10.79 16.12
N ARG A 16 -16.88 -12.09 15.88
CA ARG A 16 -16.58 -13.07 16.92
C ARG A 16 -15.15 -12.85 17.38
N PRO A 17 -14.84 -13.00 18.66
CA PRO A 17 -13.46 -13.02 19.09
C PRO A 17 -12.74 -14.09 18.27
N PRO A 18 -11.52 -13.81 17.76
CA PRO A 18 -10.76 -14.80 17.03
C PRO A 18 -10.61 -16.05 17.86
N ALA A 19 -10.78 -17.22 17.25
CA ALA A 19 -10.40 -18.48 17.87
C ALA A 19 -8.89 -18.43 18.19
N PRO A 20 -8.42 -19.14 19.21
CA PRO A 20 -6.99 -19.26 19.47
C PRO A 20 -6.26 -19.61 18.18
N ARG A 21 -5.29 -18.78 17.80
CA ARG A 21 -4.60 -18.92 16.53
C ARG A 21 -3.59 -20.03 16.61
N GLU A 22 -3.84 -21.09 15.88
CA GLU A 22 -2.82 -22.09 15.57
C GLU A 22 -2.10 -21.61 14.30
N PHE A 23 -0.86 -21.10 14.46
CA PHE A 23 -0.05 -20.71 13.33
C PHE A 23 0.49 -21.98 12.64
N ASP A 24 -0.05 -22.26 11.46
CA ASP A 24 0.43 -23.34 10.59
C ASP A 24 0.91 -22.75 9.26
N GLN A 25 2.23 -22.54 9.18
CA GLN A 25 2.88 -22.02 7.98
C GLN A 25 2.63 -22.90 6.77
N ARG A 26 2.65 -24.24 6.92
CA ARG A 26 2.39 -25.18 5.81
C ARG A 26 0.96 -25.03 5.29
N LYS A 27 -0.01 -24.89 6.20
CA LYS A 27 -1.41 -24.65 5.86
C LYS A 27 -1.61 -23.30 5.17
N ARG A 28 -0.96 -22.24 5.67
CA ARG A 28 -0.94 -20.93 5.05
C ARG A 28 -0.40 -21.01 3.63
N ASP A 29 0.80 -21.54 3.46
CA ASP A 29 1.47 -21.63 2.17
C ASP A 29 0.71 -22.52 1.20
N LYS A 30 0.09 -23.60 1.70
CA LYS A 30 -0.79 -24.46 0.90
C LYS A 30 -2.01 -23.68 0.38
N VAL A 31 -2.70 -22.91 1.20
CA VAL A 31 -3.85 -22.09 0.78
C VAL A 31 -3.41 -21.03 -0.22
N ILE A 32 -2.27 -20.39 0.03
CA ILE A 32 -1.72 -19.36 -0.85
C ILE A 32 -1.25 -19.94 -2.21
N LYS A 33 -0.67 -21.16 -2.24
CA LYS A 33 -0.13 -21.80 -3.45
C LYS A 33 -1.11 -22.74 -4.19
N GLN A 34 -1.99 -23.44 -3.48
CA GLN A 34 -2.92 -24.41 -4.09
C GLN A 34 -4.14 -23.81 -4.75
N GLY A 35 -4.46 -22.74 -4.48
CA GLY A 35 -5.56 -22.04 -5.05
C GLY A 35 -5.64 -20.83 -4.30
N LYS A 36 -5.30 -19.86 -4.77
CA LYS A 36 -6.31 -19.01 -5.17
C LYS A 36 -6.20 -17.70 -4.44
N GLN A 37 -5.85 -16.77 -5.08
CA GLN A 37 -5.11 -15.56 -4.90
C GLN A 37 -5.91 -14.24 -4.84
N TRP A 38 -5.46 -13.24 -4.36
CA TRP A 38 -5.03 -11.84 -4.65
C TRP A 38 -5.41 -10.77 -3.67
N ASP A 39 -4.44 -9.92 -3.35
CA ASP A 39 -4.58 -8.89 -2.35
C ASP A 39 -5.33 -7.65 -2.82
N ARG A 40 -5.02 -7.12 -3.99
CA ARG A 40 -5.62 -5.84 -4.42
C ARG A 40 -7.10 -5.96 -4.79
N GLY A 41 -7.53 -7.09 -5.33
CA GLY A 41 -8.95 -7.41 -5.59
C GLY A 41 -9.66 -8.06 -4.40
N LEU A 42 -8.91 -8.56 -3.42
CA LEU A 42 -9.45 -9.34 -2.31
C LEU A 42 -10.38 -8.53 -1.41
N THR A 43 -10.10 -7.27 -1.14
CA THR A 43 -11.00 -6.43 -0.33
C THR A 43 -12.37 -6.28 -0.97
N ALA A 44 -12.42 -5.95 -2.28
CA ALA A 44 -13.68 -5.89 -3.02
C ALA A 44 -14.33 -7.28 -3.05
N GLY A 45 -13.54 -8.32 -3.35
CA GLY A 45 -14.01 -9.71 -3.41
C GLY A 45 -14.61 -10.21 -2.10
N ALA A 46 -13.93 -10.01 -0.97
CA ALA A 46 -14.45 -10.40 0.35
C ALA A 46 -15.71 -9.61 0.74
N THR A 47 -15.72 -8.30 0.48
CA THR A 47 -16.88 -7.45 0.75
C THR A 47 -18.09 -7.90 -0.07
N LEU A 48 -17.91 -8.16 -1.37
CA LEU A 48 -18.96 -8.66 -2.26
C LEU A 48 -19.42 -10.08 -1.89
N ALA A 49 -18.50 -10.97 -1.50
CA ALA A 49 -18.83 -12.32 -1.06
C ALA A 49 -19.67 -12.29 0.22
N LYS A 50 -19.30 -11.46 1.20
CA LYS A 50 -20.09 -11.25 2.43
C LYS A 50 -21.46 -10.63 2.15
N ALA A 51 -21.60 -9.87 1.07
CA ALA A 51 -22.87 -9.36 0.57
C ALA A 51 -23.68 -10.40 -0.25
N GLY A 52 -23.28 -11.67 -0.21
CA GLY A 52 -23.99 -12.77 -0.87
C GLY A 52 -23.75 -12.90 -2.38
N LYS A 53 -22.73 -12.22 -2.93
CA LYS A 53 -22.34 -12.38 -4.32
C LYS A 53 -21.44 -13.59 -4.50
N LYS A 54 -21.62 -14.37 -5.57
CA LYS A 54 -20.66 -15.41 -5.95
C LYS A 54 -19.44 -14.75 -6.58
N VAL A 55 -18.32 -14.83 -5.89
CA VAL A 55 -17.07 -14.15 -6.28
C VAL A 55 -16.05 -15.17 -6.76
N LEU A 56 -15.48 -14.94 -7.95
CA LEU A 56 -14.31 -15.64 -8.44
C LEU A 56 -13.17 -14.63 -8.62
N VAL A 57 -12.07 -14.86 -7.93
CA VAL A 57 -10.85 -14.08 -8.07
C VAL A 57 -9.85 -14.85 -8.93
N LEU A 58 -9.21 -14.18 -9.89
CA LEU A 58 -8.25 -14.76 -10.84
C LEU A 58 -6.90 -14.11 -10.69
N GLU A 59 -5.86 -14.92 -10.67
CA GLU A 59 -4.47 -14.53 -10.56
C GLU A 59 -3.56 -15.18 -11.58
N GLN A 60 -2.64 -14.38 -12.11
CA GLN A 60 -1.69 -14.85 -13.11
C GLN A 60 -0.54 -15.67 -12.53
N HIS A 61 -0.03 -15.32 -11.34
CA HIS A 61 1.10 -16.00 -10.71
C HIS A 61 0.67 -17.23 -9.91
N ASP A 62 1.65 -17.92 -9.36
CA ASP A 62 1.45 -19.15 -8.59
C ASP A 62 1.24 -18.88 -7.09
N GLN A 63 1.37 -17.62 -6.66
CA GLN A 63 1.24 -17.22 -5.26
C GLN A 63 0.40 -15.95 -5.11
N ALA A 64 -0.40 -15.92 -4.04
CA ALA A 64 -1.31 -14.86 -3.65
C ALA A 64 -0.65 -13.69 -2.95
N GLY A 65 -1.24 -12.50 -3.06
CA GLY A 65 -0.96 -11.36 -2.22
C GLY A 65 -0.28 -10.18 -2.90
N GLY A 66 0.21 -10.31 -4.12
CA GLY A 66 0.95 -9.21 -4.77
C GLY A 66 2.03 -8.66 -3.84
N CYS A 67 1.98 -7.35 -3.50
CA CYS A 67 2.93 -6.75 -2.55
C CYS A 67 2.73 -7.19 -1.08
N CYS A 68 1.64 -7.90 -0.76
CA CYS A 68 1.35 -8.40 0.59
C CYS A 68 1.67 -9.89 0.72
N HIS A 69 2.68 -10.40 0.03
CA HIS A 69 3.15 -11.75 0.29
C HIS A 69 4.57 -11.76 0.86
N THR A 70 4.90 -12.84 1.52
CA THR A 70 6.25 -13.17 1.95
C THR A 70 6.82 -14.25 1.03
N TYR A 71 8.13 -14.28 0.87
CA TYR A 71 8.82 -15.43 0.27
C TYR A 71 9.91 -15.93 1.20
N ILE A 72 10.21 -17.21 1.09
CA ILE A 72 11.22 -17.87 1.90
C ILE A 72 12.30 -18.41 0.95
N GLU A 73 13.53 -18.00 1.17
CA GLU A 73 14.69 -18.50 0.44
C GLU A 73 15.81 -18.83 1.42
N LYS A 74 16.40 -20.01 1.29
CA LYS A 74 17.44 -20.55 2.20
C LYS A 74 17.09 -20.47 3.70
N GLY A 75 15.78 -20.50 4.02
CA GLY A 75 15.27 -20.43 5.39
C GLY A 75 15.17 -19.01 5.95
N PHE A 76 15.30 -17.98 5.12
CA PHE A 76 15.02 -16.57 5.44
C PHE A 76 13.67 -16.15 4.88
N GLU A 77 12.84 -15.51 5.68
CA GLU A 77 11.51 -15.03 5.29
C GLU A 77 11.54 -13.51 5.11
N PHE A 78 11.11 -13.05 3.93
CA PHE A 78 11.10 -11.63 3.56
C PHE A 78 9.71 -11.17 3.15
N ASP A 79 9.31 -9.98 3.58
CA ASP A 79 8.16 -9.28 3.03
C ASP A 79 8.53 -8.60 1.71
N VAL A 80 7.69 -8.77 0.70
CA VAL A 80 7.94 -8.22 -0.64
C VAL A 80 7.69 -6.71 -0.70
N GLY A 81 6.67 -6.20 -0.01
CA GLY A 81 6.34 -4.78 -0.13
C GLY A 81 5.52 -4.16 1.00
N LEU A 82 5.18 -4.93 2.04
CA LEU A 82 4.50 -4.40 3.22
C LEU A 82 5.40 -4.50 4.44
N HIS A 83 5.97 -3.38 4.86
CA HIS A 83 6.99 -3.36 5.91
C HIS A 83 6.40 -3.07 7.31
N TYR A 84 5.40 -2.24 7.42
CA TYR A 84 4.56 -1.95 8.60
C TYR A 84 3.34 -1.13 8.20
N ILE A 85 2.34 -1.06 9.06
CA ILE A 85 1.06 -0.40 8.79
C ILE A 85 0.64 0.46 9.99
N GLY A 86 0.00 1.59 9.72
CA GLY A 86 -0.63 2.43 10.74
C GLY A 86 -2.14 2.25 10.79
N GLN A 87 -2.79 2.98 11.70
CA GLN A 87 -4.26 3.04 11.85
C GLN A 87 -4.96 1.67 12.04
N VAL A 88 -4.27 0.68 12.57
CA VAL A 88 -4.87 -0.61 12.94
C VAL A 88 -5.02 -0.78 14.45
N HIS A 89 -4.90 0.32 15.21
CA HIS A 89 -5.24 0.36 16.62
C HIS A 89 -6.72 0.07 16.82
N GLU A 90 -7.06 -0.38 18.00
CA GLU A 90 -8.43 -0.71 18.39
C GLU A 90 -9.40 0.44 18.06
N ASN A 91 -10.57 0.10 17.53
CA ASN A 91 -11.61 1.04 17.09
C ASN A 91 -11.22 2.01 15.94
N SER A 92 -10.11 1.80 15.24
CA SER A 92 -9.85 2.50 13.98
C SER A 92 -10.74 1.95 12.86
N LEU A 93 -11.04 2.77 11.86
CA LEU A 93 -11.88 2.31 10.75
C LEU A 93 -11.17 1.25 9.90
N LEU A 94 -9.86 1.43 9.71
CA LEU A 94 -9.03 0.49 8.96
C LEU A 94 -8.97 -0.88 9.65
N ARG A 95 -8.80 -0.91 10.98
CA ARG A 95 -8.82 -2.14 11.76
C ARG A 95 -10.16 -2.87 11.62
N ILE A 96 -11.27 -2.15 11.76
CA ILE A 96 -12.61 -2.73 11.61
C ILE A 96 -12.83 -3.28 10.21
N ALA A 97 -12.33 -2.58 9.17
CA ALA A 97 -12.42 -3.08 7.81
C ALA A 97 -11.60 -4.37 7.61
N PHE A 98 -10.36 -4.44 8.13
CA PHE A 98 -9.58 -5.67 8.14
C PHE A 98 -10.28 -6.79 8.88
N ASP A 99 -10.81 -6.53 10.07
CA ASP A 99 -11.55 -7.52 10.85
C ASP A 99 -12.77 -8.06 10.08
N GLN A 100 -13.43 -7.21 9.27
CA GLN A 100 -14.57 -7.67 8.45
C GLN A 100 -14.14 -8.58 7.29
N ILE A 101 -13.07 -8.24 6.57
CA ILE A 101 -12.64 -9.00 5.40
C ILE A 101 -11.77 -10.23 5.75
N SER A 102 -11.30 -10.34 7.00
CA SER A 102 -10.53 -11.47 7.52
C SER A 102 -11.25 -12.23 8.63
N GLU A 103 -12.50 -11.86 8.95
CA GLU A 103 -13.26 -12.41 10.08
C GLU A 103 -12.55 -12.28 11.43
N GLY A 104 -11.79 -11.20 11.63
CA GLY A 104 -11.04 -10.92 12.86
C GLY A 104 -9.82 -11.80 13.08
N GLN A 105 -9.37 -12.53 12.06
CA GLN A 105 -8.24 -13.47 12.19
C GLN A 105 -6.87 -12.80 12.04
N LEU A 106 -6.80 -11.56 11.52
CA LEU A 106 -5.54 -10.83 11.43
C LEU A 106 -5.13 -10.27 12.79
N GLU A 107 -3.92 -10.61 13.21
CA GLU A 107 -3.30 -10.08 14.41
C GLU A 107 -2.21 -9.06 14.07
N PHE A 108 -2.18 -7.99 14.86
CA PHE A 108 -1.25 -6.89 14.67
C PHE A 108 -0.38 -6.72 15.92
N GLN A 109 0.93 -6.76 15.73
CA GLN A 109 1.90 -6.41 16.76
C GLN A 109 2.17 -4.92 16.71
N GLU A 110 1.94 -4.21 17.80
CA GLU A 110 2.34 -2.80 17.92
C GLU A 110 3.87 -2.73 18.02
N LEU A 111 4.46 -1.87 17.20
CA LEU A 111 5.89 -1.60 17.22
C LEU A 111 6.21 -0.62 18.35
N ASN A 112 7.50 -0.49 18.66
CA ASN A 112 7.96 0.50 19.63
C ASN A 112 7.42 1.90 19.29
N GLN A 113 7.20 2.74 20.30
CA GLN A 113 6.79 4.12 20.09
C GLN A 113 7.80 4.89 19.21
N HIS A 114 9.08 4.55 19.29
CA HIS A 114 10.16 4.99 18.39
C HIS A 114 10.22 4.04 17.19
N PHE A 115 9.29 4.16 16.26
CA PHE A 115 9.15 3.17 15.19
C PHE A 115 10.07 3.42 13.99
N ASP A 116 10.54 4.67 13.79
CA ASP A 116 11.46 5.05 12.71
C ASP A 116 12.58 5.95 13.23
N THR A 117 13.71 5.96 12.51
CA THR A 117 14.81 6.89 12.70
C THR A 117 15.16 7.50 11.34
N ILE A 118 15.34 8.81 11.28
CA ILE A 118 15.84 9.52 10.10
C ILE A 118 17.31 9.86 10.34
N GLN A 119 18.18 9.43 9.43
CA GLN A 119 19.58 9.85 9.42
C GLN A 119 19.84 10.75 8.21
N ILE A 120 20.40 11.93 8.45
CA ILE A 120 20.83 12.88 7.45
C ILE A 120 22.36 12.98 7.47
N GLY A 121 22.98 12.85 6.29
CA GLY A 121 24.44 12.90 6.14
C GLY A 121 25.16 11.59 6.40
N LEU A 122 26.49 11.64 6.29
CA LEU A 122 27.44 10.54 6.41
C LEU A 122 28.60 10.92 7.33
N GLY A 123 29.29 9.92 7.87
CA GLY A 123 30.49 10.11 8.69
C GLY A 123 30.24 10.97 9.94
N ASP A 124 31.21 11.80 10.29
CA ASP A 124 31.15 12.62 11.52
C ASP A 124 30.10 13.72 11.48
N GLY A 125 29.61 14.09 10.29
CA GLY A 125 28.53 15.07 10.11
C GLY A 125 27.13 14.48 10.11
N LYS A 126 26.95 13.21 10.48
CA LYS A 126 25.64 12.57 10.54
C LYS A 126 24.76 13.17 11.65
N ARG A 127 23.49 13.36 11.34
CA ARG A 127 22.47 13.77 12.30
C ARG A 127 21.35 12.74 12.30
N GLU A 128 20.90 12.35 13.49
CA GLU A 128 19.84 11.35 13.66
C GLU A 128 18.64 11.97 14.36
N TYR A 129 17.45 11.67 13.83
CA TYR A 129 16.18 12.15 14.34
C TYR A 129 15.23 10.98 14.53
N THR A 130 14.76 10.82 15.77
CA THR A 130 13.81 9.76 16.12
C THR A 130 12.40 10.17 15.79
N ILE A 131 11.63 9.28 15.17
CA ILE A 131 10.23 9.46 14.85
C ILE A 131 9.36 8.72 15.86
N PHE A 132 8.47 9.45 16.50
CA PHE A 132 7.58 8.95 17.53
C PHE A 132 6.15 8.79 17.03
N SER A 133 5.51 7.71 17.46
CA SER A 133 4.05 7.66 17.48
C SER A 133 3.51 8.36 18.74
N GLY A 134 2.24 8.75 18.72
CA GLY A 134 1.57 9.41 19.83
C GLY A 134 0.73 10.60 19.37
N LYS A 135 -0.13 11.11 20.25
CA LYS A 135 -1.03 12.22 19.88
C LYS A 135 -0.32 13.55 19.80
N THR A 136 0.65 13.77 20.68
CA THR A 136 1.37 15.02 20.90
C THR A 136 2.87 14.84 20.96
N GLU A 137 3.33 13.61 21.14
CA GLU A 137 4.70 13.23 21.48
C GLU A 137 5.68 13.67 20.38
N MET A 138 5.39 13.35 19.11
CA MET A 138 6.24 13.75 17.99
C MET A 138 6.34 15.27 17.87
N LYS A 139 5.22 16.00 18.03
CA LYS A 139 5.18 17.44 18.00
C LYS A 139 6.06 18.05 19.12
N ALA A 140 5.87 17.58 20.36
CA ALA A 140 6.63 18.06 21.51
C ALA A 140 8.14 17.76 21.35
N HIS A 141 8.48 16.58 20.83
CA HIS A 141 9.85 16.20 20.54
C HIS A 141 10.52 17.13 19.52
N LEU A 142 9.86 17.42 18.40
CA LEU A 142 10.39 18.33 17.38
C LEU A 142 10.49 19.77 17.89
N MET A 143 9.52 20.28 18.65
CA MET A 143 9.60 21.62 19.24
C MET A 143 10.78 21.76 20.21
N LYS A 144 11.13 20.68 20.92
CA LYS A 144 12.31 20.66 21.80
C LYS A 144 13.62 20.64 21.02
N GLN A 145 13.67 19.90 19.90
CA GLN A 145 14.87 19.80 19.05
C GLN A 145 15.10 21.06 18.19
N PHE A 146 14.02 21.71 17.77
CA PHE A 146 14.05 22.89 16.90
C PHE A 146 13.32 24.07 17.55
N PRO A 147 13.85 24.64 18.66
CA PRO A 147 13.16 25.70 19.42
C PRO A 147 12.95 26.97 18.59
N ASN A 148 13.85 27.28 17.66
CA ASN A 148 13.73 28.44 16.77
C ASN A 148 12.67 28.23 15.66
N ASP A 149 12.28 27.01 15.38
CA ASP A 149 11.27 26.63 14.39
C ASP A 149 9.97 26.13 15.04
N ALA A 150 9.72 26.41 16.32
CA ALA A 150 8.59 25.90 17.07
C ALA A 150 7.24 26.26 16.42
N GLU A 151 7.10 27.47 15.86
CA GLU A 151 5.91 27.91 15.13
C GLU A 151 5.69 27.12 13.84
N ALA A 152 6.77 26.82 13.11
CA ALA A 152 6.72 25.96 11.92
C ALA A 152 6.20 24.55 12.26
N VAL A 153 6.70 23.96 13.35
CA VAL A 153 6.25 22.66 13.86
C VAL A 153 4.76 22.72 14.23
N GLU A 154 4.32 23.75 14.97
CA GLU A 154 2.91 23.93 15.35
C GLU A 154 2.01 24.00 14.11
N THR A 155 2.38 24.83 13.13
CA THR A 155 1.62 25.05 11.90
C THR A 155 1.56 23.78 11.07
N PHE A 156 2.69 23.07 10.91
CA PHE A 156 2.73 21.79 10.21
C PHE A 156 1.71 20.78 10.79
N PHE A 157 1.78 20.51 12.09
CA PHE A 157 0.86 19.54 12.71
C PHE A 157 -0.60 20.01 12.72
N LYS A 158 -0.87 21.32 12.73
CA LYS A 158 -2.22 21.89 12.57
C LYS A 158 -2.78 21.56 11.18
N ILE A 159 -2.01 21.79 10.13
CA ILE A 159 -2.42 21.48 8.74
C ILE A 159 -2.58 19.97 8.54
N MET A 160 -1.62 19.15 9.03
CA MET A 160 -1.73 17.69 8.98
C MET A 160 -3.05 17.19 9.61
N LYS A 161 -3.43 17.77 10.74
CA LYS A 161 -4.68 17.46 11.43
C LYS A 161 -5.92 17.89 10.63
N ILE A 162 -5.88 19.03 9.95
CA ILE A 162 -6.98 19.51 9.10
C ILE A 162 -7.15 18.56 7.91
N CYS A 163 -6.08 18.28 7.17
CA CYS A 163 -6.10 17.34 6.03
C CYS A 163 -6.68 15.99 6.44
N ALA A 164 -6.13 15.38 7.49
CA ALA A 164 -6.57 14.07 7.96
C ALA A 164 -8.05 14.03 8.38
N LYS A 165 -8.54 15.08 9.06
CA LYS A 165 -9.94 15.16 9.48
C LYS A 165 -10.90 15.41 8.32
N LYS A 166 -10.46 16.10 7.28
CA LYS A 166 -11.32 16.59 6.19
C LYS A 166 -11.21 15.76 4.90
N THR A 167 -10.29 14.80 4.83
CA THR A 167 -10.11 13.91 3.65
C THR A 167 -11.39 13.20 3.20
N HIS A 168 -12.32 12.91 4.13
CA HIS A 168 -13.59 12.29 3.78
C HIS A 168 -14.41 13.11 2.77
N TYR A 169 -14.26 14.44 2.70
CA TYR A 169 -14.91 15.26 1.66
C TYR A 169 -14.41 14.92 0.26
N LEU A 170 -13.10 14.64 0.09
CA LEU A 170 -12.56 14.18 -1.20
C LEU A 170 -13.11 12.78 -1.56
N ALA A 171 -13.24 11.88 -0.58
CA ALA A 171 -13.88 10.59 -0.81
C ALA A 171 -15.36 10.74 -1.20
N THR A 172 -16.07 11.69 -0.61
CA THR A 172 -17.46 11.99 -0.95
C THR A 172 -17.62 12.42 -2.41
N LEU A 173 -16.66 13.15 -2.98
CA LEU A 173 -16.69 13.50 -4.42
C LEU A 173 -16.77 12.28 -5.34
N LYS A 174 -16.29 11.11 -4.88
CA LYS A 174 -16.35 9.84 -5.63
C LYS A 174 -17.69 9.11 -5.48
N LEU A 175 -18.47 9.43 -4.47
CA LEU A 175 -19.74 8.75 -4.14
C LEU A 175 -20.97 9.47 -4.69
N ILE A 176 -20.92 10.81 -4.78
CA ILE A 176 -22.01 11.61 -5.38
C ILE A 176 -21.89 11.65 -6.93
N PRO A 177 -22.96 11.97 -7.69
CA PRO A 177 -22.91 12.08 -9.14
C PRO A 177 -21.76 12.97 -9.65
N ARG A 178 -21.04 12.53 -10.70
CA ARG A 178 -19.85 13.23 -11.23
C ARG A 178 -20.11 14.69 -11.57
N TRP A 179 -21.25 14.98 -12.21
CA TRP A 179 -21.61 16.34 -12.60
C TRP A 179 -21.80 17.27 -11.40
N ILE A 180 -22.38 16.75 -10.28
CA ILE A 180 -22.53 17.51 -9.02
C ILE A 180 -21.15 17.81 -8.44
N SER A 181 -20.26 16.81 -8.37
CA SER A 181 -18.90 17.00 -7.86
C SER A 181 -18.16 18.09 -8.64
N LEU A 182 -18.22 18.04 -9.97
CA LEU A 182 -17.56 19.02 -10.83
C LEU A 182 -18.18 20.41 -10.72
N LEU A 183 -19.51 20.51 -10.58
CA LEU A 183 -20.20 21.78 -10.37
C LEU A 183 -19.76 22.43 -9.04
N LEU A 184 -19.73 21.67 -7.95
CA LEU A 184 -19.29 22.16 -6.64
C LEU A 184 -17.83 22.66 -6.66
N LEU A 185 -16.95 21.95 -7.37
CA LEU A 185 -15.54 22.35 -7.50
C LEU A 185 -15.38 23.60 -8.39
N LYS A 186 -16.01 23.63 -9.56
CA LYS A 186 -15.89 24.75 -10.51
C LYS A 186 -16.53 26.05 -10.01
N SER A 187 -17.59 25.95 -9.20
CA SER A 187 -18.23 27.12 -8.58
C SER A 187 -17.47 27.68 -7.37
N GLY A 188 -16.42 26.98 -6.89
CA GLY A 188 -15.70 27.35 -5.66
C GLY A 188 -16.47 27.03 -4.37
N LEU A 189 -17.71 26.51 -4.45
CA LEU A 189 -18.50 26.16 -3.25
C LEU A 189 -17.82 25.09 -2.40
N ALA A 190 -17.07 24.18 -3.01
CA ALA A 190 -16.31 23.16 -2.28
C ALA A 190 -15.28 23.78 -1.33
N ASP A 191 -14.56 24.83 -1.74
CA ASP A 191 -13.54 25.48 -0.91
C ASP A 191 -14.14 26.20 0.31
N LEU A 192 -15.38 26.70 0.20
CA LEU A 192 -16.11 27.27 1.34
C LEU A 192 -16.44 26.20 2.40
N VAL A 193 -16.68 24.96 1.98
CA VAL A 193 -16.97 23.83 2.89
C VAL A 193 -15.72 23.32 3.59
N SER A 194 -14.58 23.28 2.87
CA SER A 194 -13.35 22.72 3.45
C SER A 194 -12.08 23.16 2.71
N PRO A 195 -11.03 23.58 3.43
CA PRO A 195 -9.75 23.89 2.83
C PRO A 195 -9.03 22.67 2.22
N VAL A 196 -9.54 21.44 2.46
CA VAL A 196 -8.90 20.22 1.95
C VAL A 196 -8.86 20.17 0.43
N PHE A 197 -9.81 20.80 -0.26
CA PHE A 197 -9.84 20.82 -1.71
C PHE A 197 -8.67 21.63 -2.29
N LYS A 198 -8.39 22.82 -1.72
CA LYS A 198 -7.22 23.62 -2.06
C LYS A 198 -5.92 22.91 -1.64
N LEU A 199 -5.86 22.39 -0.40
CA LEU A 199 -4.69 21.67 0.12
C LEU A 199 -4.35 20.43 -0.71
N SER A 200 -5.33 19.78 -1.31
CA SER A 200 -5.09 18.61 -2.16
C SER A 200 -4.28 18.94 -3.42
N GLY A 201 -4.39 20.16 -3.93
CA GLY A 201 -3.60 20.71 -5.05
C GLY A 201 -2.36 21.49 -4.63
N THR A 202 -1.95 21.45 -3.35
CA THR A 202 -0.76 22.16 -2.86
C THR A 202 0.44 21.23 -2.83
N CYS A 203 1.55 21.66 -3.43
CA CYS A 203 2.82 20.90 -3.44
C CYS A 203 3.40 20.76 -2.02
N ALA A 204 3.84 19.55 -1.66
CA ALA A 204 4.38 19.28 -0.33
C ALA A 204 5.68 20.06 -0.07
N THR A 205 6.61 20.09 -1.02
CA THR A 205 7.89 20.83 -0.88
C THR A 205 7.66 22.34 -0.76
N GLU A 206 6.82 22.91 -1.63
CA GLU A 206 6.50 24.35 -1.57
C GLU A 206 5.89 24.71 -0.22
N PHE A 207 4.92 23.94 0.25
CA PHE A 207 4.30 24.16 1.54
C PHE A 207 5.31 24.09 2.67
N VAL A 208 6.17 23.07 2.72
CA VAL A 208 7.18 22.91 3.78
C VAL A 208 8.19 24.07 3.74
N ASN A 209 8.59 24.53 2.56
CA ASN A 209 9.49 25.67 2.38
C ASN A 209 8.90 26.99 2.90
N THR A 210 7.56 27.14 2.90
CA THR A 210 6.93 28.34 3.50
C THR A 210 6.95 28.32 5.03
N LEU A 211 7.15 27.16 5.66
CA LEU A 211 7.15 27.02 7.11
C LEU A 211 8.53 27.29 7.74
N THR A 212 9.59 26.82 7.10
CA THR A 212 10.95 26.90 7.65
C THR A 212 12.02 26.86 6.57
N SER A 213 13.14 27.53 6.81
CA SER A 213 14.37 27.42 6.01
C SER A 213 15.31 26.31 6.51
N ASN A 214 15.04 25.72 7.66
CA ASN A 214 15.84 24.66 8.27
C ASN A 214 15.74 23.37 7.44
N LYS A 215 16.86 22.99 6.82
CA LYS A 215 16.91 21.86 5.87
C LYS A 215 16.62 20.51 6.53
N ASP A 216 17.06 20.31 7.75
CA ASP A 216 16.81 19.06 8.47
C ASP A 216 15.31 18.93 8.81
N LEU A 217 14.71 20.01 9.28
CA LEU A 217 13.27 20.02 9.58
C LEU A 217 12.42 19.86 8.31
N GLN A 218 12.85 20.43 7.18
CA GLN A 218 12.22 20.19 5.87
C GLN A 218 12.26 18.69 5.50
N VAL A 219 13.39 18.00 5.70
CA VAL A 219 13.51 16.55 5.47
C VAL A 219 12.59 15.78 6.40
N ILE A 220 12.55 16.11 7.69
CA ILE A 220 11.69 15.44 8.68
C ILE A 220 10.22 15.60 8.33
N PHE A 221 9.78 16.77 7.89
CA PHE A 221 8.39 17.00 7.49
C PHE A 221 7.99 16.23 6.23
N ALA A 222 8.94 15.94 5.34
CA ALA A 222 8.71 15.34 4.05
C ALA A 222 9.21 13.88 3.91
N TYR A 223 9.79 13.27 4.97
CA TYR A 223 10.42 11.94 4.88
C TYR A 223 9.43 10.83 4.50
N LEU A 224 8.17 10.96 4.91
CA LEU A 224 7.11 10.05 4.50
C LEU A 224 6.62 10.45 3.10
N PHE A 225 7.24 9.86 2.10
CA PHE A 225 6.77 9.95 0.72
C PHE A 225 6.64 8.55 0.12
N TYR A 226 5.54 8.28 -0.55
CA TYR A 226 5.26 6.96 -1.08
C TYR A 226 5.38 6.95 -2.61
N GLY A 227 6.60 6.66 -3.08
CA GLY A 227 6.92 6.48 -4.50
C GLY A 227 6.91 7.76 -5.35
N VAL A 228 6.73 8.95 -4.74
CA VAL A 228 6.72 10.24 -5.44
C VAL A 228 7.56 11.23 -4.64
N PRO A 229 8.59 11.85 -5.23
CA PRO A 229 9.36 12.88 -4.54
C PRO A 229 8.46 14.01 -4.00
N PRO A 230 8.79 14.62 -2.85
CA PRO A 230 7.94 15.63 -2.22
C PRO A 230 7.60 16.84 -3.12
N LYS A 231 8.47 17.17 -4.08
CA LYS A 231 8.22 18.21 -5.10
C LYS A 231 7.05 17.87 -6.03
N ASP A 232 6.87 16.59 -6.33
CA ASP A 232 5.81 16.11 -7.20
C ASP A 232 4.58 15.65 -6.39
N SER A 233 4.63 15.69 -5.06
CA SER A 233 3.61 15.16 -4.16
C SER A 233 2.70 16.26 -3.60
N SER A 234 1.44 15.90 -3.33
CA SER A 234 0.50 16.74 -2.60
C SER A 234 0.76 16.69 -1.09
N ILE A 235 0.65 17.86 -0.43
CA ILE A 235 0.69 17.92 1.04
C ILE A 235 -0.40 17.05 1.70
N LEU A 236 -1.48 16.78 0.99
CA LEU A 236 -2.51 15.86 1.45
C LEU A 236 -1.98 14.45 1.67
N ILE A 237 -1.17 13.92 0.75
CA ILE A 237 -0.57 12.59 0.89
C ILE A 237 0.37 12.56 2.08
N ASN A 238 1.22 13.55 2.22
CA ASN A 238 2.10 13.68 3.36
C ASN A 238 1.30 13.73 4.68
N ALA A 239 0.22 14.50 4.72
CA ALA A 239 -0.67 14.57 5.88
C ALA A 239 -1.36 13.24 6.21
N LEU A 240 -1.79 12.49 5.20
CA LEU A 240 -2.39 11.18 5.39
C LEU A 240 -1.37 10.19 5.97
N LEU A 241 -0.12 10.23 5.52
CA LEU A 241 0.95 9.38 6.01
C LEU A 241 1.36 9.72 7.45
N VAL A 242 1.54 10.99 7.78
CA VAL A 242 1.76 11.45 9.16
C VAL A 242 0.62 11.01 10.07
N HIS A 243 -0.62 11.14 9.60
CA HIS A 243 -1.79 10.69 10.36
C HIS A 243 -1.87 9.17 10.49
N HIS A 244 -1.42 8.42 9.47
CA HIS A 244 -1.44 6.97 9.43
C HIS A 244 -0.66 6.35 10.60
N TYR A 245 0.52 6.91 10.90
CA TYR A 245 1.39 6.42 11.97
C TYR A 245 1.23 7.16 13.31
N LYS A 246 0.40 8.20 13.37
CA LYS A 246 0.24 9.03 14.57
C LYS A 246 -0.14 8.24 15.83
N ARG A 247 -0.82 7.11 15.71
CA ARG A 247 -1.30 6.29 16.84
C ARG A 247 -0.62 4.93 16.92
N GLY A 248 0.59 4.82 16.42
CA GLY A 248 1.37 3.59 16.36
C GLY A 248 1.60 3.09 14.95
N ALA A 249 2.72 2.45 14.79
CA ALA A 249 3.03 1.57 13.68
C ALA A 249 2.85 0.13 14.14
N TYR A 250 2.40 -0.73 13.25
CA TYR A 250 2.06 -2.11 13.55
C TYR A 250 2.65 -3.04 12.50
N TYR A 251 3.02 -4.23 12.92
CA TYR A 251 3.40 -5.31 12.03
C TYR A 251 2.37 -6.44 12.10
N ILE A 252 2.21 -7.20 11.03
CA ILE A 252 1.29 -8.32 10.99
C ILE A 252 2.01 -9.56 11.53
N LYS A 253 1.51 -10.14 12.61
CA LYS A 253 2.07 -11.37 13.16
C LYS A 253 1.98 -12.49 12.13
N GLY A 254 3.10 -13.15 11.89
CA GLY A 254 3.21 -14.19 10.86
C GLY A 254 3.56 -13.67 9.47
N GLY A 255 3.82 -12.36 9.32
CA GLY A 255 4.23 -11.74 8.06
C GLY A 255 3.07 -11.30 7.16
N ALA A 256 3.40 -10.58 6.10
CA ALA A 256 2.42 -9.95 5.21
C ALA A 256 1.47 -10.95 4.51
N SER A 257 1.91 -12.20 4.32
CA SER A 257 1.09 -13.27 3.69
C SER A 257 -0.15 -13.68 4.49
N GLU A 258 -0.24 -13.31 5.77
CA GLU A 258 -1.44 -13.55 6.56
C GLU A 258 -2.66 -12.78 6.03
N ILE A 259 -2.44 -11.61 5.41
CA ILE A 259 -3.52 -10.80 4.82
C ILE A 259 -4.25 -11.58 3.72
N PRO A 260 -3.60 -11.95 2.61
CA PRO A 260 -4.28 -12.70 1.56
C PRO A 260 -4.82 -14.04 2.05
N PHE A 261 -4.12 -14.73 2.95
CA PHE A 261 -4.56 -16.00 3.51
C PHE A 261 -5.94 -15.91 4.16
N HIS A 262 -6.12 -14.97 5.10
CA HIS A 262 -7.39 -14.85 5.83
C HIS A 262 -8.51 -14.27 4.97
N ILE A 263 -8.19 -13.35 4.05
CA ILE A 263 -9.19 -12.78 3.15
C ILE A 263 -9.70 -13.84 2.16
N ILE A 264 -8.83 -14.69 1.62
CA ILE A 264 -9.23 -15.81 0.74
C ILE A 264 -10.15 -16.77 1.48
N ARG A 265 -9.83 -17.11 2.72
CA ARG A 265 -10.69 -17.97 3.53
C ARG A 265 -12.08 -17.34 3.76
N THR A 266 -12.13 -16.03 3.96
CA THR A 266 -13.40 -15.30 4.06
C THR A 266 -14.20 -15.40 2.76
N ILE A 267 -13.57 -15.20 1.60
CA ILE A 267 -14.22 -15.37 0.29
C ILE A 267 -14.75 -16.79 0.12
N GLN A 268 -13.95 -17.81 0.43
CA GLN A 268 -14.31 -19.21 0.31
C GLN A 268 -15.47 -19.59 1.23
N LYS A 269 -15.44 -19.14 2.48
CA LYS A 269 -16.52 -19.37 3.45
C LYS A 269 -17.87 -18.82 3.00
N HIS A 270 -17.85 -17.72 2.22
CA HIS A 270 -19.07 -17.11 1.64
C HIS A 270 -19.36 -17.59 0.22
N GLY A 271 -18.90 -18.79 -0.15
CA GLY A 271 -19.24 -19.45 -1.41
C GLY A 271 -18.51 -18.91 -2.65
N GLY A 272 -17.52 -18.06 -2.46
CA GLY A 272 -16.63 -17.61 -3.52
C GLY A 272 -15.42 -18.51 -3.69
N ASN A 273 -14.59 -18.21 -4.66
CA ASN A 273 -13.35 -18.92 -4.89
C ASN A 273 -12.29 -18.00 -5.50
N CYS A 274 -11.09 -18.53 -5.61
CA CYS A 274 -9.97 -17.75 -6.10
C CYS A 274 -8.98 -18.71 -6.81
N LEU A 275 -8.52 -18.46 -8.02
CA LEU A 275 -7.67 -19.32 -8.84
C LEU A 275 -6.31 -18.67 -9.11
N VAL A 276 -5.21 -19.38 -8.86
CA VAL A 276 -3.84 -18.99 -9.26
C VAL A 276 -3.46 -19.58 -10.61
N ARG A 277 -2.37 -19.11 -11.19
CA ARG A 277 -1.92 -19.51 -12.53
C ARG A 277 -3.07 -19.44 -13.54
N ALA A 278 -3.85 -18.36 -13.40
CA ALA A 278 -5.03 -18.09 -14.22
C ALA A 278 -4.94 -16.66 -14.79
N PRO A 279 -3.93 -16.37 -15.65
CA PRO A 279 -3.77 -15.05 -16.22
C PRO A 279 -4.97 -14.71 -17.10
N VAL A 280 -5.59 -13.57 -16.79
CA VAL A 280 -6.61 -12.96 -17.66
C VAL A 280 -5.88 -12.35 -18.85
N THR A 281 -6.26 -12.78 -20.05
CA THR A 281 -5.68 -12.29 -21.31
C THR A 281 -6.53 -11.22 -21.98
N GLN A 282 -7.85 -11.22 -21.70
CA GLN A 282 -8.79 -10.25 -22.26
C GLN A 282 -10.01 -10.07 -21.37
N ILE A 283 -10.56 -8.86 -21.33
CA ILE A 283 -11.90 -8.55 -20.83
C ILE A 283 -12.87 -8.65 -22.00
N LEU A 284 -13.91 -9.46 -21.87
CA LEU A 284 -14.91 -9.68 -22.89
C LEU A 284 -15.96 -8.57 -22.84
N VAL A 285 -16.08 -7.82 -23.94
CA VAL A 285 -17.01 -6.70 -24.09
C VAL A 285 -17.88 -6.95 -25.32
N ASN A 286 -19.19 -6.78 -25.19
CA ASN A 286 -20.14 -6.94 -26.30
C ASN A 286 -20.37 -5.62 -27.06
N ASP A 287 -21.12 -5.68 -28.16
CA ASP A 287 -21.42 -4.53 -29.04
C ASP A 287 -22.16 -3.39 -28.32
N LYS A 288 -22.80 -3.65 -27.18
CA LYS A 288 -23.47 -2.66 -26.33
C LYS A 288 -22.52 -2.01 -25.33
N ASN A 289 -21.21 -2.14 -25.54
CA ASN A 289 -20.14 -1.64 -24.64
C ASN A 289 -20.31 -2.13 -23.19
N THR A 290 -20.64 -3.42 -23.02
CA THR A 290 -20.90 -4.03 -21.72
C THR A 290 -19.96 -5.22 -21.51
N ALA A 291 -19.20 -5.21 -20.42
CA ALA A 291 -18.39 -6.35 -20.01
C ALA A 291 -19.31 -7.51 -19.55
N TYR A 292 -19.00 -8.72 -20.04
CA TYR A 292 -19.78 -9.92 -19.73
C TYR A 292 -18.92 -11.09 -19.27
N GLY A 293 -17.63 -10.89 -19.11
CA GLY A 293 -16.69 -11.92 -18.65
C GLY A 293 -15.24 -11.61 -18.96
N VAL A 294 -14.41 -12.61 -18.83
CA VAL A 294 -12.97 -12.52 -19.12
C VAL A 294 -12.50 -13.81 -19.84
N LYS A 295 -11.43 -13.66 -20.62
CA LYS A 295 -10.69 -14.77 -21.20
C LYS A 295 -9.51 -15.09 -20.32
N VAL A 296 -9.32 -16.36 -19.98
CA VAL A 296 -8.28 -16.85 -19.06
C VAL A 296 -7.46 -17.90 -19.77
N ARG A 297 -6.16 -17.82 -19.68
CA ARG A 297 -5.24 -18.83 -20.21
C ARG A 297 -4.88 -19.86 -19.14
N LYS A 298 -4.93 -21.12 -19.48
CA LYS A 298 -4.49 -22.23 -18.65
C LYS A 298 -3.61 -23.17 -19.48
N GLY A 299 -2.30 -23.15 -19.22
CA GLY A 299 -1.35 -23.81 -20.10
C GLY A 299 -1.36 -23.19 -21.50
N GLN A 300 -1.68 -23.99 -22.53
CA GLN A 300 -1.81 -23.54 -23.93
C GLN A 300 -3.25 -23.18 -24.33
N GLU A 301 -4.22 -23.44 -23.47
CA GLU A 301 -5.63 -23.24 -23.78
C GLU A 301 -6.17 -21.93 -23.20
N GLU A 302 -7.13 -21.33 -23.88
CA GLU A 302 -7.86 -20.15 -23.41
C GLU A 302 -9.34 -20.52 -23.16
N PHE A 303 -9.86 -20.05 -22.04
CA PHE A 303 -11.24 -20.29 -21.61
C PHE A 303 -11.96 -18.97 -21.38
N GLU A 304 -13.22 -18.90 -21.75
CA GLU A 304 -14.09 -17.79 -21.37
C GLU A 304 -14.77 -18.07 -20.03
N ILE A 305 -14.65 -17.13 -19.11
CA ILE A 305 -15.39 -17.14 -17.85
C ILE A 305 -16.39 -15.99 -17.92
N ARG A 306 -17.68 -16.33 -17.96
CA ARG A 306 -18.76 -15.34 -18.04
C ARG A 306 -19.18 -14.88 -16.66
N ALA A 307 -19.32 -13.56 -16.52
CA ALA A 307 -19.76 -12.91 -15.28
C ALA A 307 -20.55 -11.65 -15.60
N PRO A 308 -21.63 -11.35 -14.86
CA PRO A 308 -22.41 -10.13 -15.08
C PRO A 308 -21.67 -8.85 -14.65
N VAL A 309 -20.62 -8.98 -13.84
CA VAL A 309 -19.78 -7.87 -13.36
C VAL A 309 -18.32 -8.31 -13.41
N VAL A 310 -17.47 -7.44 -13.94
CA VAL A 310 -16.01 -7.60 -13.97
C VAL A 310 -15.39 -6.49 -13.13
N VAL A 311 -14.58 -6.87 -12.16
CA VAL A 311 -13.77 -5.94 -11.35
C VAL A 311 -12.31 -6.16 -11.69
N SER A 312 -11.67 -5.16 -12.29
CA SER A 312 -10.24 -5.19 -12.56
C SER A 312 -9.46 -4.50 -11.45
N ASN A 313 -8.47 -5.19 -10.94
CA ASN A 313 -7.50 -4.66 -9.99
C ASN A 313 -6.04 -4.79 -10.47
N CYS A 314 -5.87 -5.01 -11.77
CA CYS A 314 -4.55 -5.12 -12.41
C CYS A 314 -3.87 -3.76 -12.63
N GLY A 315 -4.46 -2.68 -12.13
CA GLY A 315 -4.05 -1.31 -12.42
C GLY A 315 -4.70 -0.75 -13.68
N ILE A 316 -4.82 0.58 -13.73
CA ILE A 316 -5.54 1.29 -14.79
C ILE A 316 -4.90 1.07 -16.17
N PHE A 317 -3.56 1.12 -16.24
CA PHE A 317 -2.83 0.94 -17.50
C PHE A 317 -3.00 -0.48 -18.06
N THR A 318 -2.81 -1.50 -17.22
CA THR A 318 -2.98 -2.90 -17.64
C THR A 318 -4.43 -3.14 -18.08
N THR A 319 -5.40 -2.63 -17.33
CA THR A 319 -6.81 -2.81 -17.64
C THR A 319 -7.16 -2.19 -18.99
N PHE A 320 -6.80 -0.91 -19.21
CA PHE A 320 -7.23 -0.18 -20.39
C PHE A 320 -6.38 -0.44 -21.63
N GLN A 321 -5.06 -0.65 -21.46
CA GLN A 321 -4.15 -0.78 -22.60
C GLN A 321 -3.87 -2.23 -23.01
N LYS A 322 -4.05 -3.21 -22.10
CA LYS A 322 -3.70 -4.62 -22.38
C LYS A 322 -4.90 -5.56 -22.37
N LEU A 323 -5.85 -5.36 -21.44
CA LEU A 323 -6.95 -6.32 -21.26
C LEU A 323 -8.21 -5.96 -22.04
N LEU A 324 -8.43 -4.70 -22.39
CA LEU A 324 -9.56 -4.30 -23.24
C LEU A 324 -9.22 -4.47 -24.72
N PRO A 325 -10.23 -4.80 -25.58
CA PRO A 325 -10.09 -4.76 -27.02
C PRO A 325 -9.62 -3.37 -27.49
N ARG A 326 -8.83 -3.32 -28.59
CA ARG A 326 -8.23 -2.06 -29.09
C ARG A 326 -9.28 -1.01 -29.45
N GLU A 327 -10.41 -1.42 -29.99
CA GLU A 327 -11.53 -0.56 -30.38
C GLU A 327 -12.12 0.14 -29.14
N ILE A 328 -12.20 -0.56 -28.02
CA ILE A 328 -12.70 -0.03 -26.75
C ILE A 328 -11.66 0.88 -26.09
N SER A 329 -10.40 0.43 -26.02
CA SER A 329 -9.30 1.20 -25.41
C SER A 329 -9.00 2.49 -26.17
N GLY A 330 -9.34 2.55 -27.45
CA GLY A 330 -9.21 3.72 -28.33
C GLY A 330 -10.25 4.82 -28.10
N GLN A 331 -11.32 4.59 -27.33
CA GLN A 331 -12.37 5.57 -27.07
C GLN A 331 -11.85 6.78 -26.31
N THR A 332 -12.38 7.96 -26.63
CA THR A 332 -11.94 9.26 -26.10
C THR A 332 -11.93 9.29 -24.57
N GLU A 333 -13.00 8.82 -23.95
CA GLU A 333 -13.13 8.84 -22.47
C GLU A 333 -12.09 7.94 -21.77
N MET A 334 -11.67 6.83 -22.42
CA MET A 334 -10.57 5.98 -21.92
C MET A 334 -9.23 6.71 -22.01
N LYS A 335 -8.97 7.36 -23.15
CA LYS A 335 -7.74 8.16 -23.35
C LYS A 335 -7.65 9.31 -22.37
N GLU A 336 -8.74 10.07 -22.18
CA GLU A 336 -8.79 11.16 -21.19
C GLU A 336 -8.43 10.64 -19.78
N ARG A 337 -8.95 9.48 -19.41
CA ARG A 337 -8.69 8.89 -18.09
C ARG A 337 -7.24 8.40 -17.95
N LEU A 338 -6.66 7.83 -18.99
CA LEU A 338 -5.24 7.46 -19.01
C LEU A 338 -4.33 8.70 -18.96
N ASN A 339 -4.69 9.78 -19.67
CA ASN A 339 -3.90 11.01 -19.69
C ASN A 339 -3.84 11.75 -18.35
N MET A 340 -4.80 11.50 -17.45
CA MET A 340 -4.74 12.00 -16.07
C MET A 340 -3.76 11.22 -15.17
N MET A 341 -3.17 10.13 -15.68
CA MET A 341 -2.34 9.23 -14.90
C MET A 341 -0.93 9.17 -15.48
N LYS A 342 0.06 9.12 -14.60
CA LYS A 342 1.45 8.83 -14.95
C LYS A 342 1.82 7.45 -14.40
N HIS A 343 2.73 6.75 -15.06
CA HIS A 343 3.29 5.51 -14.49
C HIS A 343 4.07 5.82 -13.21
N GLY A 344 3.84 5.03 -12.18
CA GLY A 344 4.61 5.14 -10.95
C GLY A 344 6.08 4.79 -11.14
N ARG A 345 6.92 5.23 -10.22
CA ARG A 345 8.35 4.98 -10.23
C ARG A 345 8.68 3.57 -9.74
N GLY A 346 9.79 3.04 -10.23
CA GLY A 346 10.33 1.75 -9.81
C GLY A 346 11.14 1.83 -8.52
N SER A 347 11.39 0.68 -7.94
CA SER A 347 12.28 0.50 -6.78
C SER A 347 13.27 -0.61 -7.01
N LEU A 348 14.39 -0.53 -6.28
CA LEU A 348 15.33 -1.62 -6.11
C LEU A 348 15.31 -2.03 -4.63
N LEU A 349 15.16 -3.33 -4.39
CA LEU A 349 15.17 -3.90 -3.05
C LEU A 349 16.33 -4.90 -2.93
N VAL A 350 17.07 -4.79 -1.82
CA VAL A 350 18.12 -5.73 -1.44
C VAL A 350 17.62 -6.52 -0.23
N PHE A 351 17.44 -7.80 -0.42
CA PHE A 351 17.03 -8.75 0.62
C PHE A 351 18.28 -9.46 1.14
N SER A 352 18.60 -9.27 2.41
CA SER A 352 19.80 -9.82 3.04
C SER A 352 19.43 -10.69 4.22
N GLY A 353 19.92 -11.92 4.23
CA GLY A 353 19.77 -12.89 5.32
C GLY A 353 21.08 -13.09 6.06
N PHE A 354 21.02 -13.07 7.39
CA PHE A 354 22.16 -13.14 8.29
C PHE A 354 22.09 -14.32 9.22
N ASP A 355 23.24 -14.93 9.48
CA ASP A 355 23.43 -15.94 10.53
C ASP A 355 23.69 -15.23 11.87
N GLY A 356 22.71 -15.28 12.73
CA GLY A 356 22.68 -14.62 14.04
C GLY A 356 21.31 -14.05 14.37
N THR A 357 21.06 -13.91 15.66
CA THR A 357 19.82 -13.30 16.17
C THR A 357 19.84 -11.77 15.98
N GLN A 358 18.68 -11.15 15.97
CA GLN A 358 18.57 -9.70 15.85
C GLN A 358 19.25 -8.96 17.02
N GLU A 359 19.27 -9.55 18.22
CA GLU A 359 19.92 -9.00 19.41
C GLU A 359 21.46 -9.04 19.27
N GLU A 360 22.01 -10.17 18.80
CA GLU A 360 23.45 -10.31 18.53
C GLU A 360 23.93 -9.32 17.46
N LEU A 361 23.09 -9.10 16.42
CA LEU A 361 23.43 -8.26 15.28
C LEU A 361 23.07 -6.78 15.49
N GLY A 362 22.30 -6.44 16.54
CA GLY A 362 21.83 -5.08 16.80
C GLY A 362 20.80 -4.58 15.79
N LEU A 363 19.95 -5.49 15.27
CA LEU A 363 18.93 -5.20 14.27
C LEU A 363 17.57 -4.92 14.90
N ASP A 364 17.47 -3.88 15.70
CA ASP A 364 16.32 -3.57 16.54
C ASP A 364 15.46 -2.39 16.04
N ARG A 365 15.90 -1.69 15.00
CA ARG A 365 15.25 -0.45 14.53
C ARG A 365 15.09 -0.37 13.01
N THR A 366 13.99 0.23 12.57
CA THR A 366 13.81 0.69 11.18
C THR A 366 14.51 2.03 10.99
N LEU A 367 15.19 2.22 9.86
CA LEU A 367 15.96 3.41 9.59
C LEU A 367 15.71 3.93 8.18
N PHE A 368 15.41 5.23 8.08
CA PHE A 368 15.38 5.98 6.84
C PHE A 368 16.62 6.87 6.75
N LYS A 369 17.44 6.64 5.74
CA LYS A 369 18.60 7.47 5.47
C LYS A 369 18.38 8.34 4.24
N SER A 370 18.63 9.64 4.35
CA SER A 370 18.56 10.59 3.25
C SER A 370 19.75 11.53 3.25
N ASN A 371 20.26 11.82 2.05
CA ASN A 371 21.30 12.84 1.85
C ASN A 371 20.74 14.24 1.55
N LEU A 372 19.44 14.49 1.76
CA LEU A 372 18.67 15.70 1.44
C LEU A 372 17.70 15.47 0.26
N LEU A 373 16.51 16.03 0.37
CA LEU A 373 15.43 15.85 -0.63
C LEU A 373 15.80 16.43 -2.03
N HIS A 374 16.62 17.47 -2.09
CA HIS A 374 17.11 18.04 -3.35
C HIS A 374 17.97 17.08 -4.18
N VAL A 375 18.62 16.11 -3.53
CA VAL A 375 19.49 15.14 -4.21
C VAL A 375 18.70 14.12 -5.01
N MET A 376 17.43 13.89 -4.67
CA MET A 376 16.60 12.93 -5.41
C MET A 376 16.30 13.37 -6.85
N GLU A 377 16.11 14.66 -7.08
CA GLU A 377 15.87 15.18 -8.44
C GLU A 377 17.11 15.00 -9.32
N ASN A 378 18.28 15.36 -8.76
CA ASN A 378 19.55 15.18 -9.44
C ASN A 378 19.84 13.70 -9.73
N PHE A 379 19.50 12.81 -8.80
CA PHE A 379 19.64 11.37 -8.99
C PHE A 379 18.85 10.85 -10.19
N PHE A 380 17.61 11.30 -10.35
CA PHE A 380 16.82 10.90 -11.52
C PHE A 380 17.26 11.57 -12.83
N ALA A 381 18.18 12.55 -12.80
CA ALA A 381 18.82 13.10 -13.98
C ALA A 381 20.08 12.32 -14.41
N LEU A 382 20.65 11.49 -13.51
CA LEU A 382 21.87 10.73 -13.79
C LEU A 382 21.71 9.72 -14.91
N SER A 383 22.84 9.41 -15.55
CA SER A 383 22.97 8.28 -16.47
C SER A 383 22.83 6.93 -15.73
N LYS A 384 22.66 5.87 -16.50
CA LYS A 384 22.61 4.51 -16.01
C LYS A 384 23.91 4.12 -15.27
N GLU A 385 25.05 4.55 -15.81
CA GLU A 385 26.38 4.22 -15.32
C GLU A 385 26.70 4.91 -13.98
N GLU A 386 26.24 6.15 -13.79
CA GLU A 386 26.48 6.97 -12.60
C GLU A 386 25.55 6.64 -11.44
N ALA A 387 24.34 6.16 -11.74
CA ALA A 387 23.29 5.98 -10.75
C ALA A 387 23.66 5.05 -9.58
N PRO A 388 24.31 3.89 -9.78
CA PRO A 388 24.65 2.99 -8.66
C PRO A 388 25.56 3.61 -7.60
N ASP A 389 26.41 4.57 -7.99
CA ASP A 389 27.41 5.17 -7.10
C ASP A 389 26.94 6.47 -6.45
N ASN A 390 25.77 6.99 -6.87
CA ASN A 390 25.22 8.26 -6.40
C ASN A 390 23.83 8.11 -5.75
N ILE A 391 23.57 7.00 -5.05
CA ILE A 391 22.26 6.72 -4.44
C ILE A 391 21.94 7.78 -3.37
N PRO A 392 20.80 8.50 -3.45
CA PRO A 392 20.52 9.62 -2.55
C PRO A 392 19.90 9.19 -1.22
N MET A 393 19.25 8.03 -1.19
CA MET A 393 18.48 7.57 -0.03
C MET A 393 18.37 6.06 0.02
N MET A 394 18.19 5.55 1.21
CA MET A 394 17.76 4.17 1.45
C MET A 394 16.79 4.11 2.63
N PHE A 395 15.85 3.19 2.52
CA PHE A 395 14.99 2.77 3.62
C PHE A 395 15.42 1.36 4.04
N ILE A 396 15.78 1.20 5.31
CA ILE A 396 16.21 -0.10 5.87
C ILE A 396 15.15 -0.58 6.84
N THR A 397 14.75 -1.83 6.71
CA THR A 397 13.76 -2.46 7.58
C THR A 397 14.14 -3.90 7.90
N MET A 398 13.83 -4.34 9.11
CA MET A 398 14.13 -5.68 9.62
C MET A 398 12.83 -6.45 9.88
N PRO A 399 12.32 -7.24 8.92
CA PRO A 399 11.08 -8.01 9.11
C PRO A 399 11.14 -8.93 10.32
N SER A 400 12.25 -9.65 10.50
CA SER A 400 12.46 -10.57 11.62
C SER A 400 12.39 -9.91 12.99
N ALA A 401 12.77 -8.63 13.11
CA ALA A 401 12.72 -7.88 14.36
C ALA A 401 11.32 -7.38 14.72
N LYS A 402 10.42 -7.30 13.75
CA LYS A 402 9.06 -6.80 13.93
C LYS A 402 8.05 -7.90 14.27
N ASP A 403 8.32 -9.13 13.82
CA ASP A 403 7.46 -10.27 14.06
C ASP A 403 7.96 -11.08 15.26
N PRO A 404 7.25 -11.08 16.39
CA PRO A 404 7.65 -11.87 17.55
C PRO A 404 7.67 -13.39 17.27
N GLU A 405 6.93 -13.86 16.27
CA GLU A 405 6.90 -15.27 15.87
C GLU A 405 8.08 -15.65 14.96
N SER A 406 8.81 -14.68 14.41
CA SER A 406 9.97 -14.95 13.54
C SER A 406 11.05 -15.77 14.23
N LYS A 407 11.32 -15.51 15.51
CA LYS A 407 12.30 -16.26 16.30
C LYS A 407 11.93 -17.75 16.46
N ILE A 408 10.65 -18.06 16.45
CA ILE A 408 10.12 -19.43 16.54
C ILE A 408 10.20 -20.12 15.18
N ARG A 409 9.84 -19.39 14.10
CA ARG A 409 9.84 -19.97 12.75
C ARG A 409 11.24 -20.10 12.16
N HIS A 410 12.13 -19.16 12.46
CA HIS A 410 13.47 -19.04 11.88
C HIS A 410 14.52 -18.79 12.97
N PRO A 411 14.75 -19.76 13.89
CA PRO A 411 15.67 -19.58 15.00
C PRO A 411 17.11 -19.31 14.51
N GLY A 412 17.79 -18.37 15.15
CA GLY A 412 19.17 -18.00 14.83
C GLY A 412 19.35 -17.23 13.51
N LYS A 413 18.26 -16.78 12.86
CA LYS A 413 18.31 -16.09 11.56
C LYS A 413 17.68 -14.70 11.66
N SER A 414 18.30 -13.74 11.00
CA SER A 414 17.80 -12.37 10.88
C SER A 414 17.73 -11.93 9.43
N CYS A 415 16.78 -11.03 9.15
CA CYS A 415 16.54 -10.52 7.81
C CYS A 415 16.58 -8.99 7.80
N MET A 416 17.15 -8.43 6.73
CA MET A 416 17.13 -7.01 6.41
C MET A 416 16.64 -6.81 4.97
N THR A 417 15.80 -5.83 4.77
CA THR A 417 15.43 -5.36 3.43
C THR A 417 15.84 -3.90 3.31
N ILE A 418 16.60 -3.58 2.27
CA ILE A 418 16.97 -2.21 1.92
C ILE A 418 16.25 -1.83 0.64
N LEU A 419 15.57 -0.68 0.66
CA LEU A 419 14.85 -0.16 -0.50
C LEU A 419 15.44 1.18 -0.92
N THR A 420 15.63 1.36 -2.23
CA THR A 420 15.87 2.66 -2.85
C THR A 420 15.02 2.83 -4.10
N MET A 421 14.84 4.07 -4.56
CA MET A 421 14.11 4.36 -5.79
C MET A 421 15.06 4.31 -6.98
N VAL A 422 14.60 3.76 -8.10
CA VAL A 422 15.36 3.68 -9.36
C VAL A 422 14.45 3.90 -10.55
N LYS A 423 15.01 4.35 -11.69
CA LYS A 423 14.26 4.43 -12.94
C LYS A 423 14.12 3.06 -13.58
N TYR A 424 12.96 2.83 -14.22
CA TYR A 424 12.75 1.67 -15.08
C TYR A 424 13.70 1.67 -16.28
N GLU A 425 13.96 2.83 -16.87
CA GLU A 425 14.81 3.02 -18.04
C GLU A 425 16.23 2.51 -17.87
N TRP A 426 16.75 2.53 -16.65
CA TRP A 426 18.08 1.97 -16.37
C TRP A 426 18.14 0.45 -16.48
N PHE A 427 16.98 -0.23 -16.53
CA PHE A 427 16.87 -1.69 -16.63
C PHE A 427 16.11 -2.14 -17.88
N GLU A 428 15.59 -1.20 -18.68
CA GLU A 428 14.67 -1.50 -19.78
C GLU A 428 15.25 -2.38 -20.87
N GLU A 429 16.54 -2.29 -21.14
CA GLU A 429 17.22 -3.09 -22.18
C GLU A 429 17.11 -4.60 -21.92
N TRP A 430 16.96 -5.04 -20.67
CA TRP A 430 16.79 -6.46 -20.30
C TRP A 430 15.33 -6.90 -20.15
N LYS A 431 14.35 -6.08 -20.55
CA LYS A 431 12.92 -6.35 -20.32
C LYS A 431 12.40 -7.62 -21.00
N ASP A 432 12.94 -7.93 -22.18
CA ASP A 432 12.49 -9.04 -23.00
C ASP A 432 13.22 -10.36 -22.66
N ALA A 433 14.29 -10.30 -21.88
CA ALA A 433 15.00 -11.47 -21.41
C ALA A 433 14.20 -12.22 -20.33
N ALA A 434 14.23 -13.55 -20.39
CA ALA A 434 13.53 -14.39 -19.44
C ALA A 434 14.03 -14.16 -18.01
N VAL A 435 13.11 -14.26 -17.05
CA VAL A 435 13.43 -14.14 -15.62
C VAL A 435 14.50 -15.15 -15.23
N ARG A 436 15.48 -14.71 -14.46
CA ARG A 436 16.69 -15.46 -14.07
C ARG A 436 17.65 -15.82 -15.22
N LYS A 437 17.42 -15.28 -16.43
CA LYS A 437 18.29 -15.50 -17.63
C LYS A 437 18.66 -14.19 -18.33
N ARG A 438 18.83 -13.09 -17.56
CA ARG A 438 19.12 -11.76 -18.10
C ARG A 438 20.62 -11.49 -18.34
N GLY A 439 21.49 -12.47 -18.07
CA GLY A 439 22.94 -12.38 -18.30
C GLY A 439 23.73 -11.67 -17.19
N ASP A 440 25.05 -11.72 -17.33
CA ASP A 440 25.98 -11.22 -16.31
C ASP A 440 25.99 -9.70 -16.21
N GLU A 441 25.78 -8.98 -17.32
CA GLU A 441 25.70 -7.50 -17.31
C GLU A 441 24.57 -7.01 -16.42
N TYR A 442 23.37 -7.60 -16.56
CA TYR A 442 22.23 -7.28 -15.68
C TYR A 442 22.54 -7.62 -14.23
N TYR A 443 23.14 -8.80 -13.98
CA TYR A 443 23.51 -9.23 -12.65
C TYR A 443 24.51 -8.26 -12.02
N ASN A 444 25.60 -7.95 -12.72
CA ASN A 444 26.63 -7.03 -12.24
C ASN A 444 26.10 -5.63 -12.01
N TYR A 445 25.23 -5.14 -12.89
CA TYR A 445 24.62 -3.82 -12.76
C TYR A 445 23.75 -3.71 -11.50
N LYS A 446 22.83 -4.66 -11.26
CA LYS A 446 22.02 -4.64 -10.05
C LYS A 446 22.83 -4.84 -8.77
N MET A 447 23.93 -5.62 -8.84
CA MET A 447 24.81 -5.85 -7.70
C MET A 447 25.64 -4.61 -7.34
N ARG A 448 25.97 -3.71 -8.28
CA ARG A 448 26.60 -2.42 -7.93
C ARG A 448 25.72 -1.62 -6.96
N PHE A 449 24.42 -1.49 -7.22
CA PHE A 449 23.49 -0.87 -6.26
C PHE A 449 23.48 -1.61 -4.93
N ALA A 450 23.35 -2.93 -4.96
CA ALA A 450 23.24 -3.74 -3.76
C ALA A 450 24.49 -3.64 -2.87
N ASN A 451 25.67 -3.69 -3.47
CA ASN A 451 26.93 -3.58 -2.74
C ASN A 451 27.08 -2.21 -2.06
N ASN A 452 26.80 -1.11 -2.77
CA ASN A 452 26.87 0.23 -2.23
C ASN A 452 25.85 0.43 -1.09
N LEU A 453 24.61 -0.04 -1.26
CA LEU A 453 23.59 0.01 -0.22
C LEU A 453 23.97 -0.85 1.00
N PHE A 454 24.54 -2.03 0.77
CA PHE A 454 24.94 -2.93 1.84
C PHE A 454 26.16 -2.40 2.61
N GLU A 455 27.15 -1.80 1.92
CA GLU A 455 28.26 -1.12 2.57
C GLU A 455 27.79 0.00 3.49
N TRP A 456 26.78 0.76 3.06
CA TRP A 456 26.18 1.78 3.93
C TRP A 456 25.43 1.17 5.12
N ALA A 457 24.73 0.06 4.90
CA ALA A 457 24.10 -0.68 5.99
C ALA A 457 25.12 -1.21 7.00
N CYS A 458 26.28 -1.70 6.55
CA CYS A 458 27.38 -2.13 7.43
C CYS A 458 27.97 -0.99 8.28
N LYS A 459 27.98 0.24 7.76
CA LYS A 459 28.41 1.41 8.57
C LYS A 459 27.40 1.75 9.67
N LEU A 460 26.13 1.43 9.48
CA LEU A 460 25.05 1.65 10.45
C LEU A 460 24.90 0.49 11.44
N PHE A 461 25.17 -0.73 10.97
CA PHE A 461 25.04 -1.97 11.71
C PHE A 461 26.33 -2.82 11.54
N PRO A 462 27.44 -2.44 12.19
CA PRO A 462 28.77 -3.06 11.91
C PRO A 462 28.81 -4.57 12.09
N LYS A 463 27.98 -5.13 12.97
CA LYS A 463 27.94 -6.55 13.28
C LYS A 463 27.39 -7.44 12.15
N ILE A 464 26.79 -6.86 11.10
CA ILE A 464 26.19 -7.66 10.00
C ILE A 464 27.22 -8.05 8.93
N LYS A 465 28.39 -7.37 8.87
CA LYS A 465 29.33 -7.46 7.76
C LYS A 465 29.74 -8.91 7.44
N ASP A 466 30.15 -9.65 8.45
CA ASP A 466 30.67 -11.02 8.32
C ASP A 466 29.59 -12.09 8.60
N LYS A 467 28.32 -11.68 8.68
CA LYS A 467 27.18 -12.55 8.97
C LYS A 467 26.22 -12.72 7.80
N LEU A 468 26.52 -12.10 6.67
CA LEU A 468 25.72 -12.23 5.47
C LEU A 468 25.88 -13.61 4.84
N VAL A 469 24.78 -14.37 4.75
CA VAL A 469 24.76 -15.71 4.14
C VAL A 469 23.83 -15.82 2.94
N PHE A 470 22.99 -14.82 2.74
CA PHE A 470 22.08 -14.75 1.61
C PHE A 470 21.84 -13.30 1.18
N GLN A 471 21.86 -13.06 -0.12
CA GLN A 471 21.44 -11.79 -0.69
C GLN A 471 20.73 -12.00 -2.03
N ASP A 472 19.58 -11.36 -2.21
CA ASP A 472 18.87 -11.25 -3.50
C ASP A 472 18.49 -9.81 -3.78
N VAL A 473 18.38 -9.46 -5.06
CA VAL A 473 18.13 -8.08 -5.49
C VAL A 473 17.00 -8.03 -6.48
N ALA A 474 15.90 -7.40 -6.07
CA ALA A 474 14.76 -7.11 -6.93
C ALA A 474 14.93 -5.72 -7.60
N THR A 475 14.59 -5.65 -8.89
CA THR A 475 14.66 -4.45 -9.73
C THR A 475 13.25 -4.09 -10.25
N PRO A 476 13.07 -2.98 -10.97
CA PRO A 476 11.79 -2.72 -11.65
C PRO A 476 11.32 -3.88 -12.53
N LEU A 477 12.23 -4.62 -13.17
CA LEU A 477 11.87 -5.80 -13.98
C LEU A 477 11.35 -6.98 -13.14
N THR A 478 11.73 -7.06 -11.87
CA THR A 478 11.15 -8.02 -10.92
C THR A 478 9.69 -7.67 -10.64
N ASN A 479 9.38 -6.39 -10.45
CA ASN A 479 8.00 -5.91 -10.27
C ASN A 479 7.16 -6.09 -11.55
N CYS A 480 7.75 -5.88 -12.75
CA CYS A 480 7.08 -6.19 -14.02
C CYS A 480 6.63 -7.65 -14.08
N HIS A 481 7.48 -8.56 -13.63
CA HIS A 481 7.20 -9.99 -13.68
C HIS A 481 6.23 -10.42 -12.58
N TYR A 482 6.58 -10.19 -11.32
CA TYR A 482 5.81 -10.73 -10.17
C TYR A 482 4.58 -9.91 -9.78
N LEU A 483 4.50 -8.64 -10.15
CA LEU A 483 3.35 -7.78 -9.85
C LEU A 483 2.54 -7.40 -11.08
N GLY A 484 2.98 -7.76 -12.29
CA GLY A 484 2.36 -7.31 -13.53
C GLY A 484 2.39 -5.78 -13.69
N ALA A 485 3.20 -5.10 -12.88
CA ALA A 485 3.27 -3.66 -12.84
C ALA A 485 3.96 -3.12 -14.09
N GLN A 486 3.26 -2.32 -14.89
CA GLN A 486 3.89 -1.68 -16.04
C GLN A 486 5.03 -0.78 -15.58
N ARG A 487 6.18 -0.85 -16.28
CA ARG A 487 7.42 -0.11 -15.96
C ARG A 487 7.92 -0.36 -14.53
N GLY A 488 7.59 -1.50 -13.95
CA GLY A 488 8.01 -1.89 -12.61
C GLY A 488 7.55 -0.99 -11.48
N ALA A 489 6.46 -0.25 -11.70
CA ALA A 489 5.94 0.72 -10.75
C ALA A 489 5.57 0.09 -9.40
N MET A 490 6.10 0.66 -8.33
CA MET A 490 5.84 0.23 -6.94
C MET A 490 4.36 0.35 -6.55
N TYR A 491 3.70 1.42 -7.02
CA TYR A 491 2.34 1.79 -6.66
C TYR A 491 1.40 1.92 -7.87
N SER A 492 1.66 1.24 -9.00
CA SER A 492 0.90 1.33 -10.26
C SER A 492 0.88 2.76 -10.84
N ALA A 493 -0.23 3.49 -10.85
CA ALA A 493 -0.24 4.88 -11.25
C ALA A 493 0.41 5.77 -10.19
N GLU A 494 1.20 6.75 -10.63
CA GLU A 494 1.91 7.67 -9.75
C GLU A 494 0.93 8.48 -8.89
N HIS A 495 1.26 8.64 -7.61
CA HIS A 495 0.45 9.38 -6.65
C HIS A 495 0.91 10.84 -6.55
N ASN A 496 1.06 11.47 -7.71
CA ASN A 496 1.56 12.82 -7.85
C ASN A 496 0.51 13.90 -7.52
N LEU A 497 0.95 15.15 -7.53
CA LEU A 497 0.13 16.33 -7.24
C LEU A 497 -1.11 16.41 -8.14
N ASP A 498 -0.93 16.24 -9.47
CA ASP A 498 -2.02 16.32 -10.46
C ASP A 498 -3.16 15.35 -10.14
N ARG A 499 -2.81 14.14 -9.73
CA ARG A 499 -3.77 13.09 -9.37
C ARG A 499 -4.59 13.40 -8.11
N PHE A 500 -4.03 14.15 -7.17
CA PHE A 500 -4.70 14.53 -5.93
C PHE A 500 -5.41 15.88 -6.02
N HIS A 501 -5.25 16.62 -7.10
CA HIS A 501 -6.10 17.77 -7.35
C HIS A 501 -7.58 17.37 -7.31
N ALA A 502 -8.42 18.18 -6.65
CA ALA A 502 -9.80 17.79 -6.33
C ALA A 502 -10.63 17.38 -7.55
N GLU A 503 -10.42 18.04 -8.70
CA GLU A 503 -11.10 17.67 -9.96
C GLU A 503 -10.66 16.31 -10.48
N ALA A 504 -9.35 15.98 -10.45
CA ALA A 504 -8.84 14.66 -10.82
C ALA A 504 -9.39 13.58 -9.88
N VAL A 505 -9.49 13.86 -8.58
CA VAL A 505 -10.13 12.97 -7.60
C VAL A 505 -11.59 12.72 -7.95
N ALA A 506 -12.35 13.75 -8.32
CA ALA A 506 -13.76 13.63 -8.70
C ALA A 506 -13.97 12.83 -10.01
N ARG A 507 -13.02 12.90 -10.94
CA ARG A 507 -13.04 12.18 -12.23
C ARG A 507 -12.57 10.73 -12.10
N ASN A 508 -11.62 10.44 -11.20
CA ASN A 508 -11.04 9.12 -11.04
C ASN A 508 -11.90 8.24 -10.12
N ARG A 509 -12.83 7.49 -10.70
CA ARG A 509 -13.83 6.64 -10.01
C ARG A 509 -13.64 5.16 -10.31
N CYS A 510 -14.36 4.31 -9.57
CA CYS A 510 -14.40 2.87 -9.81
C CYS A 510 -15.09 2.52 -11.14
N ASN A 511 -16.12 3.26 -11.52
CA ASN A 511 -16.82 3.07 -12.80
C ASN A 511 -15.89 3.31 -13.97
N THR A 512 -16.07 2.53 -15.03
CA THR A 512 -15.41 2.74 -16.32
C THR A 512 -16.43 3.13 -17.38
N PRO A 513 -16.01 3.62 -18.56
CA PRO A 513 -16.90 3.82 -19.70
C PRO A 513 -17.53 2.52 -20.22
N VAL A 514 -16.92 1.36 -19.95
CA VAL A 514 -17.51 0.05 -20.25
C VAL A 514 -18.48 -0.32 -19.13
N LYS A 515 -19.73 -0.58 -19.49
CA LYS A 515 -20.75 -1.02 -18.52
C LYS A 515 -20.32 -2.34 -17.86
N ASN A 516 -20.63 -2.50 -16.57
CA ASN A 516 -20.30 -3.68 -15.76
C ASN A 516 -18.79 -3.95 -15.59
N LEU A 517 -17.91 -3.04 -16.04
CA LEU A 517 -16.49 -3.07 -15.76
C LEU A 517 -16.15 -2.01 -14.72
N PHE A 518 -15.53 -2.43 -13.63
CA PHE A 518 -15.12 -1.58 -12.53
C PHE A 518 -13.62 -1.71 -12.29
N ILE A 519 -12.98 -0.61 -11.83
CA ILE A 519 -11.59 -0.60 -11.35
C ILE A 519 -11.59 -0.52 -9.84
N SER A 520 -10.69 -1.27 -9.21
CA SER A 520 -10.49 -1.32 -7.77
C SER A 520 -9.04 -1.02 -7.39
N GLY A 521 -8.78 -0.86 -6.09
CA GLY A 521 -7.45 -0.77 -5.53
C GLY A 521 -6.87 0.65 -5.48
N GLN A 522 -5.54 0.72 -5.40
CA GLN A 522 -4.84 1.99 -5.15
C GLN A 522 -4.97 3.00 -6.29
N ASP A 523 -5.19 2.58 -7.53
CA ASP A 523 -5.37 3.50 -8.68
C ASP A 523 -6.66 4.31 -8.58
N VAL A 524 -7.62 3.87 -7.79
CA VAL A 524 -8.88 4.56 -7.57
C VAL A 524 -8.84 5.48 -6.36
N PHE A 525 -8.07 5.14 -5.33
CA PHE A 525 -8.07 5.89 -4.08
C PHE A 525 -6.71 6.50 -3.76
N SER A 526 -5.77 5.74 -3.18
CA SER A 526 -4.46 6.22 -2.73
C SER A 526 -3.46 5.07 -2.67
N CYS A 527 -2.20 5.40 -2.38
CA CYS A 527 -1.09 4.44 -2.32
C CYS A 527 -1.15 3.47 -1.14
N GLY A 528 -0.44 2.37 -1.30
CA GLY A 528 -0.21 1.36 -0.28
C GLY A 528 -1.45 0.55 0.09
N ILE A 529 -1.31 -0.27 1.13
CA ILE A 529 -2.37 -1.20 1.54
C ILE A 529 -3.64 -0.49 2.02
N ALA A 530 -3.51 0.61 2.75
CA ALA A 530 -4.67 1.40 3.18
C ALA A 530 -5.43 1.97 1.97
N GLY A 531 -4.69 2.51 0.99
CA GLY A 531 -5.28 3.00 -0.26
C GLY A 531 -5.93 1.90 -1.08
N ALA A 532 -5.29 0.73 -1.17
CA ALA A 532 -5.84 -0.43 -1.85
C ALA A 532 -7.13 -0.94 -1.19
N LEU A 533 -7.15 -1.02 0.15
CA LEU A 533 -8.34 -1.41 0.91
C LEU A 533 -9.49 -0.43 0.71
N HIS A 534 -9.24 0.87 0.83
CA HIS A 534 -10.27 1.89 0.59
C HIS A 534 -10.77 1.88 -0.85
N GLY A 535 -9.89 1.68 -1.84
CA GLY A 535 -10.28 1.50 -3.24
C GLY A 535 -11.15 0.27 -3.46
N GLY A 536 -10.88 -0.83 -2.73
CA GLY A 536 -11.71 -2.04 -2.70
C GLY A 536 -13.10 -1.80 -2.11
N LEU A 537 -13.19 -1.08 -1.00
CA LEU A 537 -14.47 -0.70 -0.37
C LEU A 537 -15.30 0.24 -1.25
N LEU A 538 -14.65 1.21 -1.93
CA LEU A 538 -15.32 2.08 -2.89
C LEU A 538 -15.87 1.27 -4.08
N CYS A 539 -15.08 0.35 -4.61
CA CYS A 539 -15.50 -0.52 -5.71
C CYS A 539 -16.69 -1.39 -5.29
N ALA A 540 -16.61 -2.04 -4.12
CA ALA A 540 -17.72 -2.82 -3.60
C ALA A 540 -18.97 -1.96 -3.38
N SER A 541 -18.81 -0.73 -2.88
CA SER A 541 -19.94 0.22 -2.72
C SER A 541 -20.58 0.54 -4.06
N THR A 542 -19.78 0.74 -5.11
CA THR A 542 -20.28 1.02 -6.45
C THR A 542 -21.00 -0.18 -7.07
N VAL A 543 -20.46 -1.40 -6.91
CA VAL A 543 -21.07 -2.63 -7.43
C VAL A 543 -22.36 -3.00 -6.72
N LEU A 544 -22.44 -2.71 -5.41
CA LEU A 544 -23.62 -3.02 -4.59
C LEU A 544 -24.70 -1.92 -4.64
N ASP A 545 -24.38 -0.77 -5.25
CA ASP A 545 -25.21 0.45 -5.17
C ASP A 545 -25.55 0.81 -3.72
N HIS A 546 -24.57 0.60 -2.81
CA HIS A 546 -24.71 0.79 -1.37
C HIS A 546 -23.41 1.27 -0.75
N ILE A 547 -23.45 2.32 0.06
CA ILE A 547 -22.25 2.92 0.66
C ILE A 547 -21.78 2.09 1.86
N VAL A 548 -20.91 1.10 1.63
CA VAL A 548 -20.35 0.19 2.65
C VAL A 548 -19.67 0.94 3.82
N TYR A 549 -19.19 2.16 3.59
CA TYR A 549 -18.62 2.99 4.65
C TYR A 549 -19.62 3.35 5.74
N ILE A 550 -20.91 3.48 5.40
CA ILE A 550 -21.97 3.74 6.39
C ILE A 550 -22.07 2.56 7.35
N ASP A 551 -22.04 1.33 6.82
CA ASP A 551 -22.10 0.12 7.62
C ASP A 551 -20.89 0.01 8.55
N LEU A 552 -19.68 0.29 8.03
CA LEU A 552 -18.46 0.30 8.84
C LEU A 552 -18.52 1.35 9.96
N LEU A 553 -19.08 2.53 9.72
CA LEU A 553 -19.24 3.57 10.72
C LEU A 553 -20.29 3.20 11.79
N LEU A 554 -21.39 2.58 11.37
CA LEU A 554 -22.41 2.05 12.28
C LEU A 554 -21.85 0.93 13.15
N LEU A 555 -21.09 0.00 12.53
CA LEU A 555 -20.41 -1.07 13.27
C LEU A 555 -19.41 -0.49 14.28
N LYS A 556 -18.61 0.50 13.89
CA LYS A 556 -17.68 1.20 14.79
C LYS A 556 -18.41 1.78 16.01
N LYS A 557 -19.57 2.42 15.80
CA LYS A 557 -20.39 2.95 16.92
C LYS A 557 -20.90 1.82 17.81
N LYS A 558 -21.37 0.71 17.23
CA LYS A 558 -21.85 -0.46 17.96
C LYS A 558 -20.74 -1.09 18.82
N LEU A 559 -19.56 -1.32 18.25
CA LEU A 559 -18.40 -1.87 18.96
C LEU A 559 -17.95 -0.97 20.11
N LYS A 560 -17.87 0.34 19.89
CA LYS A 560 -17.53 1.30 20.94
C LYS A 560 -18.53 1.24 22.13
N ARG A 561 -19.83 1.20 21.83
CA ARG A 561 -20.87 1.10 22.87
C ARG A 561 -20.78 -0.22 23.64
N ARG A 562 -20.50 -1.33 22.95
CA ARG A 562 -20.32 -2.64 23.58
C ARG A 562 -19.13 -2.62 24.55
N LYS A 563 -17.99 -2.10 24.13
CA LYS A 563 -16.79 -2.00 24.98
C LYS A 563 -17.04 -1.18 26.25
N VAL A 564 -17.72 -0.03 26.13
CA VAL A 564 -18.08 0.80 27.31
C VAL A 564 -18.95 0.01 28.28
N ARG A 565 -19.93 -0.75 27.78
CA ARG A 565 -20.78 -1.59 28.61
C ARG A 565 -20.03 -2.72 29.31
N GLU A 566 -19.09 -3.35 28.61
CA GLU A 566 -18.24 -4.43 29.15
C GLU A 566 -17.31 -3.89 30.25
N LEU A 567 -16.69 -2.73 30.05
CA LEU A 567 -15.86 -2.07 31.07
C LEU A 567 -16.67 -1.70 32.31
N ALA A 568 -17.85 -1.11 32.15
CA ALA A 568 -18.74 -0.78 33.28
C ALA A 568 -19.21 -2.01 34.06
N LYS A 569 -19.37 -3.17 33.38
CA LYS A 569 -19.70 -4.44 34.07
C LYS A 569 -18.50 -4.97 34.86
N LEU A 570 -17.26 -4.85 34.30
CA LEU A 570 -16.06 -5.25 35.00
C LEU A 570 -15.74 -4.39 36.22
N GLU A 571 -15.97 -3.08 36.13
CA GLU A 571 -15.84 -2.16 37.26
C GLU A 571 -16.84 -2.48 38.39
N LYS A 572 -18.11 -2.75 38.05
CA LYS A 572 -19.09 -3.20 39.02
C LYS A 572 -18.73 -4.52 39.71
N LYS A 573 -18.14 -5.48 38.97
CA LYS A 573 -17.68 -6.74 39.56
C LYS A 573 -16.44 -6.59 40.44
N LYS A 574 -15.63 -5.56 40.26
CA LYS A 574 -14.48 -5.26 41.14
C LYS A 574 -14.86 -4.53 42.41
N LEU A 575 -16.05 -3.91 42.45
CA LEU A 575 -16.58 -3.19 43.60
C LEU A 575 -17.51 -4.08 44.47
N GLN A 576 -17.89 -5.24 43.99
CA GLN A 576 -18.55 -6.33 44.73
C GLN A 576 -17.49 -7.34 45.20
#